data_4e24a93d23fa482c77eb30708f57e93a
#
_entry.id   4e24a93d23fa482c77eb30708f57e93a
#
_cell.length_a   1.000
_cell.length_b   1.000
_cell.length_c   1.000
_cell.angle_alpha   90.00
_cell.angle_beta   90.00
_cell.angle_gamma   90.00
#
_symmetry.space_group_name_H-M   'P 1'
#
loop_
_entity.id
_entity.type
_entity.pdbx_description
1 polymer ?
#
loop_
_entity_poly.entity_id
_entity_poly.type
_entity_poly.pdbx_seq_one_letter_code
_entity_poly.pdbx_strand_id
1 'polypeptide(L)'
;MSVHEHYQMSEQAFRHRYMKYRIHRILLVCSSYDGYILEEDGHIESQINREYLDLNLSNPPALTRVSSTAEALALLEEDRGFDFILTMYNIGEPDVFTFGKLVRERYAIPVALLTSFSKDIYRRMKEQDRSGLDYIFCWHGNADLIIAIIKLVEDRMNAVEDIEQGGVQA
;
A
#
# COMPACT_ATOMS: atom_id res chain seq x y z
N MET A 1 -27.01 -18.34 7.44
CA MET A 1 -26.51 -16.97 7.74
C MET A 1 -27.43 -16.33 8.76
N SER A 2 -26.88 -15.97 9.90
CA SER A 2 -27.68 -15.27 10.90
C SER A 2 -27.92 -13.81 10.46
N VAL A 3 -29.03 -13.22 10.89
CA VAL A 3 -29.38 -11.82 10.60
C VAL A 3 -28.24 -10.85 11.02
N HIS A 4 -27.45 -11.27 12.02
CA HIS A 4 -26.33 -10.50 12.55
C HIS A 4 -25.13 -10.44 11.58
N GLU A 5 -24.82 -11.54 10.89
CA GLU A 5 -23.76 -11.56 9.87
C GLU A 5 -24.12 -10.73 8.64
N HIS A 6 -25.39 -10.72 8.27
CA HIS A 6 -25.88 -9.92 7.14
C HIS A 6 -25.80 -8.41 7.45
N TYR A 7 -26.06 -8.04 8.69
CA TYR A 7 -25.97 -6.64 9.15
C TYR A 7 -24.51 -6.15 9.20
N GLN A 8 -23.58 -6.96 9.68
CA GLN A 8 -22.16 -6.62 9.72
C GLN A 8 -21.55 -6.48 8.32
N MET A 9 -21.91 -7.36 7.39
CA MET A 9 -21.47 -7.26 6.00
C MET A 9 -22.00 -6.00 5.32
N SER A 10 -23.24 -5.61 5.57
CA SER A 10 -23.81 -4.38 5.00
C SER A 10 -23.17 -3.11 5.57
N GLU A 11 -22.78 -3.13 6.85
CA GLU A 11 -22.11 -2.00 7.49
C GLU A 11 -20.68 -1.80 6.96
N GLN A 12 -19.90 -2.88 6.77
CA GLN A 12 -18.58 -2.80 6.18
C GLN A 12 -18.62 -2.33 4.73
N ALA A 13 -19.55 -2.83 3.93
CA ALA A 13 -19.75 -2.40 2.55
C ALA A 13 -20.18 -0.93 2.48
N PHE A 14 -21.03 -0.50 3.39
CA PHE A 14 -21.47 0.88 3.51
C PHE A 14 -20.30 1.80 3.87
N ARG A 15 -19.53 1.47 4.92
CA ARG A 15 -18.35 2.24 5.33
C ARG A 15 -17.35 2.36 4.19
N HIS A 16 -17.04 1.28 3.49
CA HIS A 16 -16.10 1.30 2.36
C HIS A 16 -16.61 2.19 1.21
N ARG A 17 -17.91 2.18 0.91
CA ARG A 17 -18.50 2.99 -0.15
C ARG A 17 -18.42 4.49 0.13
N TYR A 18 -18.54 4.89 1.39
CA TYR A 18 -18.58 6.30 1.83
C TYR A 18 -17.27 6.78 2.44
N MET A 19 -16.23 5.95 2.47
CA MET A 19 -14.88 6.38 2.83
C MET A 19 -14.43 7.47 1.87
N LYS A 20 -14.00 8.60 2.41
CA LYS A 20 -13.51 9.73 1.62
C LYS A 20 -12.19 9.42 0.93
N TYR A 21 -11.31 8.71 1.63
CA TYR A 21 -10.05 8.25 1.07
C TYR A 21 -10.10 6.75 0.81
N ARG A 22 -10.04 6.40 -0.45
CA ARG A 22 -9.88 5.02 -0.91
C ARG A 22 -8.68 4.93 -1.82
N ILE A 23 -7.96 3.85 -1.70
CA ILE A 23 -6.85 3.56 -2.60
C ILE A 23 -7.43 3.01 -3.91
N HIS A 24 -7.26 3.76 -4.99
CA HIS A 24 -7.72 3.36 -6.33
C HIS A 24 -6.60 2.80 -7.18
N ARG A 25 -5.38 3.33 -7.02
CA ARG A 25 -4.23 2.94 -7.84
C ARG A 25 -2.99 2.81 -6.97
N ILE A 26 -2.39 1.62 -7.04
CA ILE A 26 -1.19 1.27 -6.29
C ILE A 26 -0.02 1.11 -7.26
N LEU A 27 1.11 1.75 -6.95
CA LEU A 27 2.38 1.50 -7.61
C LEU A 27 3.18 0.49 -6.77
N LEU A 28 3.44 -0.67 -7.34
CA LEU A 28 4.26 -1.71 -6.73
C LEU A 28 5.67 -1.68 -7.32
N VAL A 29 6.66 -1.40 -6.50
CA VAL A 29 8.07 -1.40 -6.88
C VAL A 29 8.71 -2.70 -6.37
N CYS A 30 8.93 -3.65 -7.26
CA CYS A 30 9.53 -4.94 -6.93
C CYS A 30 10.40 -5.46 -8.07
N SER A 31 11.50 -6.12 -7.74
CA SER A 31 12.36 -6.75 -8.72
C SER A 31 11.59 -7.81 -9.53
N SER A 32 12.14 -8.18 -10.69
CA SER A 32 11.55 -9.25 -11.50
C SER A 32 11.45 -10.58 -10.76
N TYR A 33 12.40 -10.86 -9.87
CA TYR A 33 12.39 -12.07 -9.03
C TYR A 33 11.26 -12.03 -7.99
N ASP A 34 11.13 -10.92 -7.25
CA ASP A 34 10.05 -10.76 -6.27
C ASP A 34 8.67 -10.75 -6.96
N GLY A 35 8.59 -10.16 -8.13
CA GLY A 35 7.39 -10.20 -8.96
C GLY A 35 7.00 -11.62 -9.39
N TYR A 36 7.98 -12.45 -9.73
CA TYR A 36 7.75 -13.85 -10.07
C TYR A 36 7.18 -14.64 -8.87
N ILE A 37 7.73 -14.45 -7.68
CA ILE A 37 7.22 -15.08 -6.45
C ILE A 37 5.76 -14.65 -6.17
N LEU A 38 5.44 -13.37 -6.34
CA LEU A 38 4.08 -12.87 -6.19
C LEU A 38 3.10 -13.47 -7.21
N GLU A 39 3.58 -13.74 -8.43
CA GLU A 39 2.77 -14.37 -9.48
C GLU A 39 2.61 -15.88 -9.26
N GLU A 40 3.60 -16.54 -8.65
CA GLU A 40 3.55 -17.98 -8.36
C GLU A 40 2.46 -18.33 -7.33
N ASP A 41 2.21 -17.46 -6.35
CA ASP A 41 1.17 -17.63 -5.33
C ASP A 41 -0.25 -17.28 -5.84
N GLY A 42 -0.43 -17.06 -7.12
CA GLY A 42 -1.74 -16.95 -7.74
C GLY A 42 -2.22 -15.53 -8.04
N HIS A 43 -1.41 -14.76 -8.72
CA HIS A 43 -1.78 -13.45 -9.26
C HIS A 43 -2.39 -12.50 -8.22
N ILE A 44 -1.54 -11.67 -7.61
CA ILE A 44 -1.92 -10.73 -6.57
C ILE A 44 -3.17 -9.90 -6.93
N GLU A 45 -3.31 -9.48 -8.18
CA GLU A 45 -4.50 -8.76 -8.64
C GLU A 45 -5.77 -9.62 -8.52
N SER A 46 -5.70 -10.90 -8.89
CA SER A 46 -6.83 -11.82 -8.77
C SER A 46 -7.22 -12.06 -7.31
N GLN A 47 -6.24 -12.13 -6.42
CA GLN A 47 -6.50 -12.27 -4.98
C GLN A 47 -7.14 -11.00 -4.40
N ILE A 48 -6.65 -9.83 -4.75
CA ILE A 48 -7.23 -8.55 -4.34
C ILE A 48 -8.68 -8.47 -4.83
N ASN A 49 -8.93 -8.78 -6.09
CA ASN A 49 -10.27 -8.78 -6.67
C ASN A 49 -11.21 -9.76 -5.97
N ARG A 50 -10.73 -10.95 -5.64
CA ARG A 50 -11.51 -11.97 -4.93
C ARG A 50 -11.88 -11.51 -3.52
N GLU A 51 -10.93 -10.97 -2.76
CA GLU A 51 -11.18 -10.45 -1.41
C GLU A 51 -12.19 -9.30 -1.41
N TYR A 52 -12.11 -8.40 -2.38
CA TYR A 52 -13.08 -7.33 -2.53
C TYR A 52 -14.49 -7.84 -2.84
N LEU A 53 -14.61 -8.91 -3.64
CA LEU A 53 -15.87 -9.58 -3.91
C LEU A 53 -16.41 -10.29 -2.66
N ASP A 54 -15.57 -11.05 -1.96
CA ASP A 54 -15.94 -11.81 -0.76
C ASP A 54 -16.41 -10.90 0.37
N LEU A 55 -15.80 -9.72 0.51
CA LEU A 55 -16.18 -8.70 1.49
C LEU A 55 -17.29 -7.76 0.98
N ASN A 56 -17.80 -8.01 -0.21
CA ASN A 56 -18.81 -7.17 -0.87
C ASN A 56 -18.38 -5.69 -0.98
N LEU A 57 -17.07 -5.47 -1.17
CA LEU A 57 -16.49 -4.15 -1.40
C LEU A 57 -16.54 -3.82 -2.88
N SER A 58 -16.72 -2.56 -3.20
CA SER A 58 -16.74 -2.07 -4.58
C SER A 58 -15.35 -1.55 -5.00
N ASN A 59 -15.01 -1.74 -6.27
CA ASN A 59 -13.86 -1.14 -6.92
C ASN A 59 -12.51 -1.48 -6.25
N PRO A 60 -11.98 -2.70 -6.49
CA PRO A 60 -10.63 -3.05 -6.04
C PRO A 60 -9.59 -2.10 -6.67
N PRO A 61 -8.49 -1.81 -5.97
CA PRO A 61 -7.45 -0.95 -6.50
C PRO A 61 -6.76 -1.59 -7.71
N ALA A 62 -6.41 -0.77 -8.69
CA ALA A 62 -5.58 -1.19 -9.81
C ALA A 62 -4.11 -1.21 -9.38
N LEU A 63 -3.40 -2.26 -9.74
CA LEU A 63 -1.99 -2.45 -9.41
C LEU A 63 -1.12 -2.25 -10.66
N THR A 64 -0.16 -1.35 -10.58
CA THR A 64 0.88 -1.16 -11.61
C THR A 64 2.22 -1.54 -11.03
N ARG A 65 2.95 -2.42 -11.69
CA ARG A 65 4.26 -2.89 -11.25
C ARG A 65 5.38 -2.27 -12.07
N VAL A 66 6.42 -1.82 -11.38
CA VAL A 66 7.72 -1.43 -11.95
C VAL A 66 8.83 -2.20 -11.24
N SER A 67 9.98 -2.35 -11.90
CA SER A 67 11.07 -3.21 -11.42
C SER A 67 12.16 -2.47 -10.65
N SER A 68 12.14 -1.15 -10.63
CA SER A 68 13.13 -0.33 -9.93
C SER A 68 12.57 1.02 -9.47
N THR A 69 13.25 1.64 -8.52
CA THR A 69 12.93 3.01 -8.09
C THR A 69 13.13 4.03 -9.21
N ALA A 70 14.10 3.84 -10.09
CA ALA A 70 14.30 4.70 -11.26
C ALA A 70 13.09 4.66 -12.19
N GLU A 71 12.56 3.48 -12.49
CA GLU A 71 11.32 3.34 -13.28
C GLU A 71 10.12 3.94 -12.56
N ALA A 72 10.02 3.77 -11.25
CA ALA A 72 8.94 4.35 -10.45
C ALA A 72 8.96 5.88 -10.53
N LEU A 73 10.12 6.51 -10.36
CA LEU A 73 10.26 7.97 -10.46
C LEU A 73 9.92 8.49 -11.86
N ALA A 74 10.37 7.79 -12.91
CA ALA A 74 10.02 8.14 -14.28
C ALA A 74 8.52 8.06 -14.54
N LEU A 75 7.86 7.03 -14.03
CA LEU A 75 6.41 6.87 -14.18
C LEU A 75 5.64 7.95 -13.41
N LEU A 76 6.06 8.29 -12.20
CA LEU A 76 5.44 9.33 -11.38
C LEU A 76 5.56 10.75 -12.00
N GLU A 77 6.59 11.01 -12.80
CA GLU A 77 6.69 12.24 -13.56
C GLU A 77 5.60 12.36 -14.63
N GLU A 78 5.24 11.26 -15.26
CA GLU A 78 4.24 11.20 -16.34
C GLU A 78 2.82 11.00 -15.83
N ASP A 79 2.63 10.23 -14.75
CA ASP A 79 1.33 9.84 -14.22
C ASP A 79 1.26 10.06 -12.71
N ARG A 80 0.50 11.05 -12.30
CA ARG A 80 0.32 11.45 -10.91
C ARG A 80 -0.93 10.87 -10.25
N GLY A 81 -1.57 9.91 -10.89
CA GLY A 81 -2.80 9.30 -10.41
C GLY A 81 -2.64 8.16 -9.41
N PHE A 82 -1.45 7.93 -8.86
CA PHE A 82 -1.22 6.91 -7.85
C PHE A 82 -1.54 7.41 -6.44
N ASP A 83 -2.25 6.61 -5.68
CA ASP A 83 -2.69 6.92 -4.31
C ASP A 83 -1.77 6.34 -3.24
N PHE A 84 -1.03 5.28 -3.59
CA PHE A 84 -0.21 4.53 -2.65
C PHE A 84 0.94 3.83 -3.36
N ILE A 85 2.09 3.76 -2.69
CA ILE A 85 3.28 3.07 -3.20
C ILE A 85 3.67 1.96 -2.23
N LEU A 86 3.76 0.74 -2.74
CA LEU A 86 4.37 -0.41 -2.08
C LEU A 86 5.73 -0.66 -2.71
N THR A 87 6.79 -0.68 -1.91
CA THR A 87 8.14 -0.92 -2.40
C THR A 87 8.84 -2.03 -1.64
N MET A 88 9.59 -2.85 -2.36
CA MET A 88 10.52 -3.83 -1.79
C MET A 88 11.84 -3.14 -1.44
N TYR A 89 12.74 -3.85 -0.75
CA TYR A 89 14.01 -3.28 -0.27
C TYR A 89 15.08 -3.19 -1.37
N ASN A 90 15.26 -4.28 -2.14
CA ASN A 90 16.29 -4.38 -3.19
C ASN A 90 15.71 -4.01 -4.55
N ILE A 91 15.69 -2.74 -4.85
CA ILE A 91 15.01 -2.20 -6.03
C ILE A 91 15.87 -1.23 -6.85
N GLY A 92 17.18 -1.32 -6.74
CA GLY A 92 18.12 -0.51 -7.51
C GLY A 92 18.41 0.86 -6.89
N GLU A 93 18.82 1.80 -7.71
CA GLU A 93 19.14 3.16 -7.32
C GLU A 93 18.12 4.15 -7.88
N PRO A 94 17.72 5.16 -7.11
CA PRO A 94 18.12 5.41 -5.72
C PRO A 94 17.59 4.35 -4.75
N ASP A 95 18.24 4.21 -3.59
CA ASP A 95 17.78 3.29 -2.55
C ASP A 95 16.38 3.66 -2.03
N VAL A 96 15.74 2.73 -1.33
CA VAL A 96 14.35 2.88 -0.87
C VAL A 96 14.17 4.08 0.07
N PHE A 97 15.14 4.41 0.89
CA PHE A 97 15.05 5.54 1.83
C PHE A 97 15.12 6.88 1.09
N THR A 98 16.03 7.01 0.15
CA THR A 98 16.13 8.17 -0.75
C THR A 98 14.90 8.31 -1.63
N PHE A 99 14.43 7.20 -2.19
CA PHE A 99 13.21 7.15 -2.99
C PHE A 99 12.00 7.65 -2.20
N GLY A 100 11.81 7.17 -0.97
CA GLY A 100 10.70 7.61 -0.11
C GLY A 100 10.72 9.12 0.16
N LYS A 101 11.88 9.70 0.40
CA LYS A 101 12.04 11.16 0.59
C LYS A 101 11.68 11.93 -0.67
N LEU A 102 12.17 11.50 -1.84
CA LEU A 102 11.85 12.15 -3.11
C LEU A 102 10.34 12.12 -3.40
N VAL A 103 9.70 11.00 -3.13
CA VAL A 103 8.25 10.87 -3.30
C VAL A 103 7.51 11.81 -2.36
N ARG A 104 7.90 11.87 -1.11
CA ARG A 104 7.29 12.77 -0.12
C ARG A 104 7.41 14.23 -0.51
N GLU A 105 8.58 14.65 -0.97
CA GLU A 105 8.85 16.04 -1.37
C GLU A 105 8.09 16.46 -2.62
N ARG A 106 7.97 15.56 -3.61
CA ARG A 106 7.44 15.91 -4.92
C ARG A 106 5.97 15.55 -5.13
N TYR A 107 5.50 14.47 -4.51
CA TYR A 107 4.21 13.88 -4.84
C TYR A 107 3.25 13.73 -3.65
N ALA A 108 3.77 13.74 -2.43
CA ALA A 108 2.99 13.55 -1.20
C ALA A 108 2.14 12.26 -1.20
N ILE A 109 2.65 11.20 -1.81
CA ILE A 109 2.01 9.88 -1.85
C ILE A 109 2.55 9.03 -0.71
N PRO A 110 1.71 8.33 0.10
CA PRO A 110 2.19 7.41 1.14
C PRO A 110 3.03 6.27 0.56
N VAL A 111 4.14 5.95 1.23
CA VAL A 111 5.07 4.89 0.82
C VAL A 111 5.20 3.86 1.93
N ALA A 112 4.96 2.59 1.62
CA ALA A 112 5.18 1.46 2.50
C ALA A 112 6.33 0.59 1.99
N LEU A 113 7.26 0.26 2.86
CA LEU A 113 8.33 -0.71 2.60
C LEU A 113 7.90 -2.10 3.03
N LEU A 114 8.02 -3.05 2.12
CA LEU A 114 7.90 -4.48 2.39
C LEU A 114 9.30 -5.09 2.42
N THR A 115 9.70 -5.65 3.54
CA THR A 115 11.05 -6.24 3.68
C THR A 115 11.04 -7.48 4.55
N SER A 116 11.96 -8.41 4.25
CA SER A 116 12.25 -9.51 5.16
C SER A 116 13.13 -9.00 6.31
N PHE A 117 12.86 -9.43 7.55
CA PHE A 117 13.70 -9.10 8.68
C PHE A 117 14.95 -10.01 8.73
N SER A 118 16.01 -9.63 8.03
CA SER A 118 17.35 -10.11 8.33
C SER A 118 18.05 -9.18 9.30
N LYS A 119 19.05 -9.69 10.04
CA LYS A 119 19.86 -8.86 10.95
C LYS A 119 20.55 -7.72 10.22
N ASP A 120 20.96 -7.94 8.96
CA ASP A 120 21.64 -6.94 8.15
C ASP A 120 20.71 -5.83 7.70
N ILE A 121 19.50 -6.16 7.28
CA ILE A 121 18.48 -5.17 6.91
C ILE A 121 18.08 -4.35 8.13
N TYR A 122 17.87 -4.98 9.28
CA TYR A 122 17.52 -4.29 10.52
C TYR A 122 18.61 -3.28 10.94
N ARG A 123 19.88 -3.66 10.85
CA ARG A 123 21.02 -2.78 11.13
C ARG A 123 21.05 -1.59 10.17
N ARG A 124 20.91 -1.83 8.87
CA ARG A 124 20.87 -0.77 7.85
C ARG A 124 19.68 0.18 8.06
N MET A 125 18.52 -0.34 8.41
CA MET A 125 17.37 0.49 8.71
C MET A 125 17.57 1.41 9.92
N LYS A 126 18.34 0.99 10.91
CA LYS A 126 18.68 1.85 12.06
C LYS A 126 19.60 3.01 11.70
N GLU A 127 20.48 2.81 10.73
CA GLU A 127 21.48 3.80 10.30
C GLU A 127 20.94 4.78 9.26
N GLN A 128 19.82 4.46 8.63
CA GLN A 128 19.22 5.26 7.55
C GLN A 128 18.14 6.20 8.05
N ASP A 129 17.98 7.31 7.34
CA ASP A 129 16.85 8.21 7.54
C ASP A 129 15.59 7.62 6.89
N ARG A 130 14.65 7.21 7.73
CA ARG A 130 13.37 6.59 7.34
C ARG A 130 12.22 7.57 7.22
N SER A 131 12.48 8.86 7.26
CA SER A 131 11.45 9.90 7.28
C SER A 131 10.58 9.92 6.02
N GLY A 132 11.08 9.38 4.90
CA GLY A 132 10.32 9.25 3.65
C GLY A 132 9.43 8.02 3.57
N LEU A 133 9.51 7.09 4.54
CA LEU A 133 8.69 5.89 4.59
C LEU A 133 7.59 6.07 5.64
N ASP A 134 6.34 5.95 5.21
CA ASP A 134 5.19 6.07 6.12
C ASP A 134 4.94 4.78 6.90
N TYR A 135 5.26 3.63 6.29
CA TYR A 135 5.06 2.30 6.87
C TYR A 135 6.23 1.38 6.51
N ILE A 136 6.54 0.48 7.43
CA ILE A 136 7.49 -0.62 7.21
C ILE A 136 6.84 -1.92 7.70
N PHE A 137 6.71 -2.89 6.81
CA PHE A 137 6.09 -4.19 7.11
C PHE A 137 7.06 -5.33 6.85
N CYS A 138 7.00 -6.35 7.70
CA CYS A 138 7.66 -7.62 7.46
C CYS A 138 6.86 -8.44 6.45
N TRP A 139 7.51 -8.89 5.40
CA TRP A 139 6.86 -9.64 4.32
C TRP A 139 7.62 -10.91 3.99
N HIS A 140 6.90 -12.01 3.87
CA HIS A 140 7.45 -13.35 3.58
C HIS A 140 6.88 -13.97 2.29
N GLY A 141 6.45 -13.13 1.34
CA GLY A 141 5.83 -13.60 0.10
C GLY A 141 4.32 -13.83 0.18
N ASN A 142 3.68 -13.45 1.29
CA ASN A 142 2.25 -13.64 1.49
C ASN A 142 1.43 -12.48 0.89
N ALA A 143 0.63 -12.78 -0.13
CA ALA A 143 -0.22 -11.79 -0.79
C ALA A 143 -1.34 -11.26 0.10
N ASP A 144 -1.83 -12.04 1.07
CA ASP A 144 -2.88 -11.62 2.01
C ASP A 144 -2.44 -10.41 2.85
N LEU A 145 -1.15 -10.29 3.13
CA LEU A 145 -0.60 -9.14 3.83
C LEU A 145 -0.81 -7.84 3.06
N ILE A 146 -0.67 -7.87 1.74
CA ILE A 146 -0.85 -6.67 0.90
C ILE A 146 -2.28 -6.13 1.02
N ILE A 147 -3.26 -7.02 1.04
CA ILE A 147 -4.67 -6.65 1.24
C ILE A 147 -4.88 -6.03 2.61
N ALA A 148 -4.30 -6.61 3.66
CA ALA A 148 -4.36 -6.07 5.01
C ALA A 148 -3.69 -4.68 5.11
N ILE A 149 -2.57 -4.46 4.41
CA ILE A 149 -1.88 -3.17 4.33
C ILE A 149 -2.76 -2.11 3.66
N ILE A 150 -3.38 -2.44 2.54
CA ILE A 150 -4.28 -1.53 1.83
C ILE A 150 -5.39 -1.04 2.78
N LYS A 151 -6.05 -1.95 3.47
CA LYS A 151 -7.11 -1.61 4.43
C LYS A 151 -6.61 -0.78 5.60
N LEU A 152 -5.44 -1.11 6.14
CA LEU A 152 -4.83 -0.36 7.25
C LEU A 152 -4.52 1.09 6.85
N VAL A 153 -3.97 1.28 5.66
CA VAL A 153 -3.63 2.61 5.14
C VAL A 153 -4.89 3.44 4.89
N GLU A 154 -5.91 2.85 4.28
CA GLU A 154 -7.20 3.51 4.08
C GLU A 154 -7.83 3.94 5.40
N ASP A 155 -7.85 3.05 6.40
CA ASP A 155 -8.41 3.35 7.72
C ASP A 155 -7.66 4.49 8.42
N ARG A 156 -6.34 4.53 8.32
CA ARG A 156 -5.53 5.60 8.90
C ARG A 156 -5.75 6.94 8.21
N MET A 157 -5.82 6.96 6.90
CA MET A 157 -6.07 8.20 6.14
C MET A 157 -7.43 8.79 6.49
N ASN A 158 -8.46 7.95 6.62
CA ASN A 158 -9.80 8.40 7.02
C ASN A 158 -9.83 8.87 8.49
N ALA A 159 -9.15 8.19 9.40
CA ALA A 159 -9.10 8.57 10.82
C ALA A 159 -8.40 9.93 11.05
N VAL A 160 -7.32 10.23 10.33
CA VAL A 160 -6.64 11.54 10.42
C VAL A 160 -7.57 12.67 9.99
N GLU A 161 -8.34 12.48 8.94
CA GLU A 161 -9.29 13.50 8.49
C GLU A 161 -10.44 13.73 9.45
N ASP A 162 -10.97 12.66 10.05
CA ASP A 162 -12.02 12.78 11.08
C ASP A 162 -11.54 13.62 12.28
N ILE A 163 -10.28 13.49 12.68
CA ILE A 163 -9.67 14.30 13.74
C ILE A 163 -9.53 15.77 13.32
N GLU A 164 -9.08 16.04 12.10
CA GLU A 164 -8.93 17.39 11.56
C GLU A 164 -10.28 18.10 11.43
N GLN A 165 -11.32 17.41 10.99
CA GLN A 165 -12.67 17.96 10.89
C GLN A 165 -13.34 18.12 12.26
N GLY A 166 -13.09 17.23 13.20
CA GLY A 166 -13.57 17.34 14.59
C GLY A 166 -12.94 18.47 15.37
N GLY A 167 -11.71 18.88 15.05
CA GLY A 167 -11.00 20.00 15.67
C GLY A 167 -11.52 21.38 15.27
N VAL A 168 -12.24 21.50 14.17
CA VAL A 168 -12.77 22.77 13.65
C VAL A 168 -14.14 23.12 14.25
N GLN A 169 -14.82 22.18 14.90
CA GLN A 169 -16.14 22.39 15.51
C GLN A 169 -16.11 22.70 17.01
N ALA A 170 -14.94 22.88 17.58
CA ALA A 170 -14.80 23.25 19.01
C ALA A 170 -14.73 24.76 19.21
#